data_9ed2a94da57cf84c009ffad7fb4b96a9
#
_entry.id   9ed2a94da57cf84c009ffad7fb4b96a9
#
_cell.length_a   1.000
_cell.length_b   1.000
_cell.length_c   1.000
_cell.angle_alpha   90.00
_cell.angle_beta   90.00
_cell.angle_gamma   90.00
#
_symmetry.space_group_name_H-M   'P 1'
#
loop_
_entity.id
_entity.type
_entity.pdbx_description
1 polymer ?
#
loop_
_entity_poly.entity_id
_entity_poly.type
_entity_poly.pdbx_seq_one_letter_code
_entity_poly.pdbx_strand_id
1 'polypeptide(L)'
;MARAEVRRDLRSPGAWFWDVPAVAQLRADGMDLAPVTVLVGENGSGKSTLVEAVARAWQRSLTAAVKHWGPLPSPDESDLWGELELHGQLPRPQGGAFLRAEAMHGHFSSLDEGPHGVRAFGGPLHARSHGEGFLAFLEERKTERGLWVLDEPESALSFSSCLRLLALLDGVVAAGSQVLLATHSPLLAALPGALVYELDDDGFAPCEWERLDLVQDWRAFLDDPQRLLRHLLPD
;
A
#
# COMPACT_ATOMS: atom_id res chain seq x y z
N MET A 1 2.85 10.38 -10.19
CA MET A 1 4.19 10.66 -9.62
C MET A 1 5.17 9.69 -10.25
N ALA A 2 6.42 10.10 -10.45
CA ALA A 2 7.42 9.25 -11.10
C ALA A 2 8.55 8.84 -10.14
N ARG A 3 8.73 9.59 -9.05
CA ARG A 3 9.85 9.35 -8.13
C ARG A 3 9.59 9.97 -6.76
N ALA A 4 10.03 9.31 -5.72
CA ALA A 4 10.14 9.82 -4.36
C ALA A 4 11.62 10.02 -4.01
N GLU A 5 11.97 11.16 -3.47
CA GLU A 5 13.33 11.51 -3.05
C GLU A 5 13.30 12.15 -1.66
N VAL A 6 14.40 12.03 -0.94
CA VAL A 6 14.59 12.72 0.33
C VAL A 6 15.17 14.10 0.05
N ARG A 7 14.60 15.13 0.67
CA ARG A 7 15.08 16.51 0.56
C ARG A 7 16.52 16.66 1.06
N ARG A 8 17.27 17.62 0.50
CA ARG A 8 18.65 17.85 0.89
C ARG A 8 18.79 18.43 2.31
N ASP A 9 17.87 19.33 2.68
CA ASP A 9 17.84 20.00 3.98
C ASP A 9 16.90 19.24 4.92
N LEU A 10 17.46 18.28 5.68
CA LEU A 10 16.68 17.45 6.61
C LEU A 10 16.16 18.27 7.78
N ARG A 11 14.89 18.05 8.14
CA ARG A 11 14.26 18.61 9.33
C ARG A 11 14.59 17.78 10.58
N SER A 12 14.70 16.47 10.39
CA SER A 12 14.90 15.49 11.47
C SER A 12 16.11 14.58 11.16
N PRO A 13 17.34 15.11 11.12
CA PRO A 13 18.53 14.34 10.69
C PRO A 13 18.90 13.17 11.62
N GLY A 14 18.46 13.18 12.87
CA GLY A 14 18.71 12.12 13.86
C GLY A 14 17.50 11.23 14.15
N ALA A 15 16.49 11.21 13.28
CA ALA A 15 15.31 10.40 13.49
C ALA A 15 15.59 8.90 13.28
N TRP A 16 14.92 8.06 14.06
CA TRP A 16 15.08 6.60 14.08
C TRP A 16 14.86 5.93 12.72
N PHE A 17 13.97 6.48 11.90
CA PHE A 17 13.63 5.87 10.62
C PHE A 17 14.79 5.88 9.61
N TRP A 18 15.85 6.67 9.84
CA TRP A 18 17.05 6.61 9.00
C TRP A 18 17.86 5.32 9.17
N ASP A 19 17.62 4.59 10.27
CA ASP A 19 18.27 3.30 10.55
C ASP A 19 17.56 2.13 9.85
N VAL A 20 16.37 2.37 9.26
CA VAL A 20 15.66 1.37 8.45
C VAL A 20 16.34 1.27 7.09
N PRO A 21 16.85 0.07 6.67
CA PRO A 21 17.65 -0.09 5.45
C PRO A 21 16.98 0.50 4.20
N ALA A 22 15.68 0.20 4.00
CA ALA A 22 14.93 0.72 2.87
C ALA A 22 14.80 2.27 2.89
N VAL A 23 14.73 2.88 4.06
CA VAL A 23 14.71 4.35 4.19
C VAL A 23 16.09 4.96 3.97
N ALA A 24 17.14 4.30 4.45
CA ALA A 24 18.52 4.71 4.22
C ALA A 24 18.83 4.72 2.71
N GLN A 25 18.40 3.68 1.98
CA GLN A 25 18.55 3.62 0.52
C GLN A 25 17.68 4.67 -0.19
N LEU A 26 16.42 4.87 0.23
CA LEU A 26 15.58 5.95 -0.30
C LEU A 26 16.27 7.32 -0.16
N ARG A 27 16.98 7.55 0.94
CA ARG A 27 17.75 8.78 1.16
C ARG A 27 18.93 8.90 0.20
N ALA A 28 19.62 7.80 -0.09
CA ALA A 28 20.80 7.80 -0.96
C ALA A 28 20.42 7.90 -2.44
N ASP A 29 19.45 7.12 -2.88
CA ASP A 29 19.21 6.83 -4.29
C ASP A 29 17.84 7.34 -4.77
N GLY A 30 16.89 7.65 -3.85
CA GLY A 30 15.49 7.85 -4.18
C GLY A 30 14.81 6.53 -4.58
N MET A 31 13.50 6.59 -4.88
CA MET A 31 12.70 5.45 -5.32
C MET A 31 11.84 5.84 -6.51
N ASP A 32 11.94 5.09 -7.59
CA ASP A 32 11.07 5.28 -8.76
C ASP A 32 9.67 4.74 -8.49
N LEU A 33 8.66 5.44 -9.00
CA LEU A 33 7.25 5.10 -8.85
C LEU A 33 6.60 4.95 -10.23
N ALA A 34 6.17 3.73 -10.54
CA ALA A 34 5.40 3.41 -11.73
C ALA A 34 3.90 3.71 -11.55
N PRO A 35 3.06 3.58 -12.59
CA PRO A 35 1.61 3.61 -12.43
C PRO A 35 1.11 2.59 -11.40
N VAL A 36 1.78 1.44 -11.30
CA VAL A 36 1.63 0.46 -10.23
C VAL A 36 3.01 0.21 -9.63
N THR A 37 3.15 0.43 -8.34
CA THR A 37 4.37 0.09 -7.57
C THR A 37 3.97 -0.81 -6.42
N VAL A 38 4.65 -1.94 -6.28
CA VAL A 38 4.39 -2.91 -5.21
C VAL A 38 5.65 -3.09 -4.38
N LEU A 39 5.50 -3.04 -3.07
CA LEU A 39 6.55 -3.31 -2.10
C LEU A 39 6.28 -4.66 -1.44
N VAL A 40 7.23 -5.57 -1.55
CA VAL A 40 7.18 -6.92 -0.95
C VAL A 40 8.38 -7.07 -0.02
N GLY A 41 8.25 -7.84 1.05
CA GLY A 41 9.35 -8.10 2.00
C GLY A 41 8.80 -8.57 3.34
N GLU A 42 9.65 -8.98 4.25
CA GLU A 42 9.26 -9.47 5.57
C GLU A 42 8.73 -8.36 6.49
N ASN A 43 8.19 -8.76 7.64
CA ASN A 43 7.78 -7.81 8.69
C ASN A 43 9.00 -7.04 9.18
N GLY A 44 8.88 -5.72 9.31
CA GLY A 44 9.97 -4.85 9.74
C GLY A 44 10.90 -4.37 8.62
N SER A 45 10.77 -4.81 7.37
CA SER A 45 11.61 -4.37 6.25
C SER A 45 11.42 -2.90 5.83
N GLY A 46 10.44 -2.21 6.41
CA GLY A 46 10.18 -0.78 6.14
C GLY A 46 9.09 -0.49 5.12
N LYS A 47 8.35 -1.49 4.61
CA LYS A 47 7.26 -1.30 3.65
C LYS A 47 6.24 -0.26 4.11
N SER A 48 5.65 -0.48 5.30
CA SER A 48 4.64 0.42 5.86
C SER A 48 5.18 1.82 6.07
N THR A 49 6.42 1.96 6.56
CA THR A 49 7.09 3.25 6.73
C THR A 49 7.17 4.02 5.40
N LEU A 50 7.54 3.34 4.31
CA LEU A 50 7.64 3.95 2.98
C LEU A 50 6.28 4.33 2.41
N VAL A 51 5.29 3.42 2.44
CA VAL A 51 3.96 3.69 1.85
C VAL A 51 3.22 4.79 2.61
N GLU A 52 3.33 4.83 3.94
CA GLU A 52 2.76 5.89 4.76
C GLU A 52 3.41 7.25 4.47
N ALA A 53 4.74 7.27 4.41
CA ALA A 53 5.46 8.50 4.12
C ALA A 53 5.07 9.07 2.76
N VAL A 54 4.96 8.23 1.72
CA VAL A 54 4.51 8.65 0.39
C VAL A 54 3.05 9.13 0.43
N ALA A 55 2.15 8.40 1.11
CA ALA A 55 0.74 8.78 1.23
C ALA A 55 0.58 10.17 1.86
N ARG A 56 1.28 10.42 2.97
CA ARG A 56 1.23 11.71 3.69
C ARG A 56 1.90 12.85 2.91
N ALA A 57 3.06 12.59 2.30
CA ALA A 57 3.74 13.58 1.48
C ALA A 57 2.88 13.99 0.28
N TRP A 58 2.21 13.02 -0.36
CA TRP A 58 1.28 13.28 -1.44
C TRP A 58 0.06 14.08 -0.97
N GLN A 59 -0.58 13.67 0.13
CA GLN A 59 -1.72 14.37 0.69
C GLN A 59 -1.41 15.84 0.99
N ARG A 60 -0.23 16.14 1.54
CA ARG A 60 0.22 17.51 1.81
C ARG A 60 0.36 18.34 0.52
N SER A 61 0.62 17.71 -0.60
CA SER A 61 0.73 18.37 -1.90
C SER A 61 -0.61 18.74 -2.52
N LEU A 62 -1.73 18.21 -1.98
CA LEU A 62 -3.07 18.41 -2.51
C LEU A 62 -3.60 19.78 -2.13
N THR A 63 -4.37 20.38 -3.05
CA THR A 63 -5.19 21.55 -2.74
C THR A 63 -6.43 21.14 -1.95
N ALA A 64 -7.04 22.07 -1.23
CA ALA A 64 -8.27 21.83 -0.46
C ALA A 64 -9.46 21.31 -1.31
N ALA A 65 -9.37 21.39 -2.63
CA ALA A 65 -10.40 20.92 -3.56
C ALA A 65 -10.30 19.40 -3.86
N VAL A 66 -9.18 18.76 -3.51
CA VAL A 66 -8.97 17.34 -3.76
C VAL A 66 -9.28 16.55 -2.49
N LYS A 67 -10.18 15.57 -2.61
CA LYS A 67 -10.59 14.74 -1.49
C LYS A 67 -9.56 13.65 -1.22
N HIS A 68 -9.26 13.44 0.05
CA HIS A 68 -8.52 12.28 0.53
C HIS A 68 -9.49 11.31 1.21
N TRP A 69 -9.37 10.04 0.89
CA TRP A 69 -10.22 8.98 1.41
C TRP A 69 -9.41 8.00 2.26
N GLY A 70 -10.00 7.51 3.33
CA GLY A 70 -9.38 6.59 4.27
C GLY A 70 -8.81 7.30 5.50
N PRO A 71 -8.45 6.54 6.53
CA PRO A 71 -7.81 7.08 7.71
C PRO A 71 -6.43 7.65 7.34
N LEU A 72 -6.07 8.75 7.99
CA LEU A 72 -4.71 9.24 7.90
C LEU A 72 -3.79 8.33 8.73
N PRO A 73 -2.53 8.15 8.29
CA PRO A 73 -1.52 7.55 9.15
C PRO A 73 -1.46 8.27 10.50
N SER A 74 -1.24 7.53 11.59
CA SER A 74 -1.18 8.10 12.95
C SER A 74 -0.08 9.15 13.06
N PRO A 75 -0.27 10.23 13.84
CA PRO A 75 0.80 11.17 14.14
C PRO A 75 2.00 10.55 14.85
N ASP A 76 1.78 9.41 15.54
CA ASP A 76 2.80 8.70 16.31
C ASP A 76 3.70 7.78 15.43
N GLU A 77 3.38 7.66 14.14
CA GLU A 77 4.18 6.94 13.15
C GLU A 77 5.42 7.77 12.77
N SER A 78 6.03 7.57 11.62
CA SER A 78 7.25 8.32 11.31
C SER A 78 6.97 9.70 10.70
N ASP A 79 7.82 10.69 11.00
CA ASP A 79 7.82 12.00 10.32
C ASP A 79 8.57 11.97 8.97
N LEU A 80 8.91 10.80 8.45
CA LEU A 80 9.61 10.63 7.16
C LEU A 80 8.91 11.38 6.02
N TRP A 81 7.58 11.44 6.03
CA TRP A 81 6.81 12.18 5.03
C TRP A 81 7.20 13.66 4.92
N GLY A 82 7.68 14.26 6.01
CA GLY A 82 8.15 15.65 6.06
C GLY A 82 9.48 15.85 5.36
N GLU A 83 10.22 14.78 5.15
CA GLU A 83 11.52 14.75 4.47
C GLU A 83 11.40 14.37 3.00
N LEU A 84 10.21 13.94 2.52
CA LEU A 84 10.02 13.51 1.14
C LEU A 84 9.67 14.67 0.19
N GLU A 85 10.22 14.58 -1.00
CA GLU A 85 9.85 15.32 -2.19
C GLU A 85 9.34 14.34 -3.25
N LEU A 86 8.11 14.55 -3.73
CA LEU A 86 7.48 13.71 -4.74
C LEU A 86 7.55 14.40 -6.10
N HIS A 87 8.26 13.79 -7.03
CA HIS A 87 8.47 14.30 -8.36
C HIS A 87 7.46 13.73 -9.37
N GLY A 88 7.06 14.57 -10.32
CA GLY A 88 6.01 14.23 -11.27
C GLY A 88 4.62 14.49 -10.70
N GLN A 89 3.63 14.56 -11.57
CA GLN A 89 2.26 14.89 -11.21
C GLN A 89 1.30 13.86 -11.81
N LEU A 90 0.30 13.47 -11.02
CA LEU A 90 -0.88 12.84 -11.57
C LEU A 90 -1.69 13.91 -12.34
N PRO A 91 -2.09 13.63 -13.58
CA PRO A 91 -2.93 14.56 -14.33
C PRO A 91 -4.26 14.78 -13.60
N ARG A 92 -4.48 16.02 -13.09
CA ARG A 92 -5.75 16.44 -12.48
C ARG A 92 -6.28 15.43 -11.43
N PRO A 93 -5.58 15.21 -10.31
CA PRO A 93 -6.07 14.32 -9.26
C PRO A 93 -7.41 14.82 -8.72
N GLN A 94 -8.37 13.90 -8.56
CA GLN A 94 -9.71 14.17 -8.02
C GLN A 94 -9.81 13.70 -6.57
N GLY A 95 -8.99 12.73 -6.18
CA GLY A 95 -8.97 12.14 -4.86
C GLY A 95 -7.71 11.33 -4.61
N GLY A 96 -7.73 10.57 -3.55
CA GLY A 96 -6.71 9.60 -3.19
C GLY A 96 -7.07 8.94 -1.88
N ALA A 97 -6.52 7.76 -1.65
CA ALA A 97 -6.78 6.99 -0.47
C ALA A 97 -5.47 6.45 0.12
N PHE A 98 -5.39 6.45 1.45
CA PHE A 98 -4.51 5.60 2.20
C PHE A 98 -5.36 4.59 2.95
N LEU A 99 -5.15 3.31 2.71
CA LEU A 99 -5.96 2.21 3.22
C LEU A 99 -5.05 1.18 3.88
N ARG A 100 -5.14 1.10 5.20
CA ARG A 100 -4.56 0.02 6.00
C ARG A 100 -5.71 -0.82 6.55
N ALA A 101 -5.67 -2.13 6.32
CA ALA A 101 -6.78 -3.00 6.68
C ALA A 101 -7.15 -2.91 8.17
N GLU A 102 -6.19 -2.86 9.06
CA GLU A 102 -6.39 -2.73 10.50
C GLU A 102 -7.12 -1.42 10.91
N ALA A 103 -6.83 -0.31 10.24
CA ALA A 103 -7.42 0.99 10.53
C ALA A 103 -8.81 1.19 9.91
N MET A 104 -9.20 0.35 8.96
CA MET A 104 -10.44 0.54 8.19
C MET A 104 -11.69 0.30 9.02
N HIS A 105 -11.65 -0.56 10.05
CA HIS A 105 -12.84 -0.83 10.88
C HIS A 105 -13.37 0.44 11.58
N GLY A 106 -12.50 1.18 12.24
CA GLY A 106 -12.90 2.45 12.86
C GLY A 106 -13.33 3.50 11.84
N HIS A 107 -12.69 3.49 10.67
CA HIS A 107 -13.04 4.41 9.60
C HIS A 107 -14.42 4.14 8.99
N PHE A 108 -14.79 2.87 8.78
CA PHE A 108 -16.13 2.50 8.31
C PHE A 108 -17.22 2.93 9.27
N SER A 109 -17.02 2.77 10.58
CA SER A 109 -17.96 3.26 11.58
C SER A 109 -18.19 4.78 11.47
N SER A 110 -17.10 5.54 11.31
CA SER A 110 -17.17 7.00 11.12
C SER A 110 -17.88 7.40 9.81
N LEU A 111 -17.67 6.64 8.74
CA LEU A 111 -18.33 6.88 7.45
C LEU A 111 -19.83 6.59 7.53
N ASP A 112 -20.24 5.54 8.22
CA ASP A 112 -21.64 5.16 8.37
C ASP A 112 -22.42 6.16 9.22
N GLU A 113 -21.77 6.83 10.19
CA GLU A 113 -22.34 7.92 10.99
C GLU A 113 -22.50 9.23 10.21
N GLY A 114 -21.80 9.36 9.07
CA GLY A 114 -21.83 10.54 8.23
C GLY A 114 -23.15 10.69 7.44
N PRO A 115 -23.52 11.92 7.03
CA PRO A 115 -24.82 12.22 6.40
C PRO A 115 -25.06 11.53 5.06
N HIS A 116 -24.05 10.93 4.46
CA HIS A 116 -24.09 10.26 3.16
C HIS A 116 -23.63 8.80 3.18
N GLY A 117 -23.10 8.32 4.31
CA GLY A 117 -22.36 7.05 4.38
C GLY A 117 -23.17 5.83 3.95
N VAL A 118 -24.29 5.59 4.60
CA VAL A 118 -25.13 4.40 4.35
C VAL A 118 -25.69 4.35 2.92
N ARG A 119 -26.01 5.51 2.33
CA ARG A 119 -26.58 5.57 0.97
C ARG A 119 -25.54 5.41 -0.11
N ALA A 120 -24.32 5.93 0.10
CA ALA A 120 -23.23 5.86 -0.88
C ALA A 120 -22.79 4.41 -1.15
N PHE A 121 -22.81 3.55 -0.11
CA PHE A 121 -22.32 2.17 -0.20
C PHE A 121 -23.41 1.12 -0.34
N GLY A 122 -24.68 1.53 -0.60
CA GLY A 122 -25.80 0.59 -0.75
C GLY A 122 -26.14 -0.16 0.55
N GLY A 123 -25.81 0.41 1.70
CA GLY A 123 -26.02 -0.14 3.05
C GLY A 123 -24.84 0.14 3.98
N PRO A 124 -25.02 -0.09 5.29
CA PRO A 124 -23.97 0.18 6.27
C PRO A 124 -22.72 -0.65 6.02
N LEU A 125 -21.54 -0.02 6.01
CA LEU A 125 -20.25 -0.71 5.83
C LEU A 125 -19.92 -1.59 7.02
N HIS A 126 -20.24 -1.14 8.24
CA HIS A 126 -19.97 -1.91 9.47
C HIS A 126 -20.82 -3.19 9.58
N ALA A 127 -21.94 -3.29 8.86
CA ALA A 127 -22.79 -4.48 8.83
C ALA A 127 -22.28 -5.57 7.87
N ARG A 128 -21.25 -5.26 7.07
CA ARG A 128 -20.59 -6.19 6.15
C ARG A 128 -19.38 -6.86 6.81
N SER A 129 -18.92 -7.97 6.25
CA SER A 129 -17.58 -8.46 6.63
C SER A 129 -16.53 -7.40 6.32
N HIS A 130 -15.40 -7.38 7.05
CA HIS A 130 -14.33 -6.40 6.87
C HIS A 130 -13.89 -6.32 5.40
N GLY A 131 -13.70 -7.47 4.76
CA GLY A 131 -13.29 -7.53 3.36
C GLY A 131 -14.34 -7.02 2.38
N GLU A 132 -15.63 -7.27 2.64
CA GLU A 132 -16.72 -6.75 1.80
C GLU A 132 -16.87 -5.23 1.93
N GLY A 133 -16.74 -4.70 3.14
CA GLY A 133 -16.74 -3.25 3.39
C GLY A 133 -15.58 -2.57 2.68
N PHE A 134 -14.39 -3.15 2.77
CA PHE A 134 -13.19 -2.67 2.10
C PHE A 134 -13.35 -2.59 0.57
N LEU A 135 -13.80 -3.69 -0.05
CA LEU A 135 -14.03 -3.73 -1.50
C LEU A 135 -15.15 -2.77 -1.94
N ALA A 136 -16.25 -2.68 -1.17
CA ALA A 136 -17.33 -1.75 -1.48
C ALA A 136 -16.88 -0.29 -1.42
N PHE A 137 -16.03 0.06 -0.46
CA PHE A 137 -15.43 1.39 -0.35
C PHE A 137 -14.58 1.73 -1.59
N LEU A 138 -13.74 0.80 -2.06
CA LEU A 138 -12.92 1.00 -3.24
C LEU A 138 -13.77 1.07 -4.52
N GLU A 139 -14.76 0.18 -4.65
CA GLU A 139 -15.63 0.09 -5.83
C GLU A 139 -16.37 1.39 -6.10
N GLU A 140 -16.87 2.06 -5.05
CA GLU A 140 -17.57 3.34 -5.15
C GLU A 140 -16.67 4.47 -5.71
N ARG A 141 -15.37 4.36 -5.51
CA ARG A 141 -14.39 5.39 -5.86
C ARG A 141 -13.49 5.05 -7.03
N LYS A 142 -13.65 3.89 -7.65
CA LYS A 142 -12.77 3.40 -8.72
C LYS A 142 -12.63 4.32 -9.94
N THR A 143 -13.59 5.24 -10.14
CA THR A 143 -13.55 6.22 -11.21
C THR A 143 -12.84 7.52 -10.83
N GLU A 144 -12.52 7.73 -9.55
CA GLU A 144 -11.82 8.90 -9.09
C GLU A 144 -10.32 8.77 -9.37
N ARG A 145 -9.76 9.71 -10.14
CA ARG A 145 -8.32 9.72 -10.43
C ARG A 145 -7.52 10.20 -9.24
N GLY A 146 -6.53 9.42 -8.83
CA GLY A 146 -5.71 9.80 -7.69
C GLY A 146 -4.60 8.82 -7.39
N LEU A 147 -4.03 8.96 -6.19
CA LEU A 147 -3.09 7.99 -5.64
C LEU A 147 -3.83 7.07 -4.67
N TRP A 148 -3.76 5.78 -4.95
CA TRP A 148 -4.27 4.72 -4.11
C TRP A 148 -3.11 4.04 -3.40
N VAL A 149 -3.01 4.25 -2.09
CA VAL A 149 -2.00 3.62 -1.24
C VAL A 149 -2.68 2.58 -0.38
N LEU A 150 -2.21 1.33 -0.49
CA LEU A 150 -2.75 0.20 0.27
C LEU A 150 -1.61 -0.45 1.07
N ASP A 151 -1.84 -0.63 2.36
CA ASP A 151 -0.90 -1.26 3.26
C ASP A 151 -1.52 -2.56 3.81
N GLU A 152 -0.97 -3.69 3.39
CA GLU A 152 -1.36 -5.05 3.75
C GLU A 152 -2.88 -5.32 3.66
N PRO A 153 -3.53 -5.00 2.53
CA PRO A 153 -4.98 -5.17 2.40
C PRO A 153 -5.42 -6.63 2.53
N GLU A 154 -4.54 -7.60 2.26
CA GLU A 154 -4.80 -9.04 2.39
C GLU A 154 -5.15 -9.47 3.81
N SER A 155 -4.72 -8.75 4.84
CA SER A 155 -5.01 -9.10 6.24
C SER A 155 -6.51 -9.10 6.56
N ALA A 156 -7.32 -8.39 5.78
CA ALA A 156 -8.78 -8.37 5.88
C ALA A 156 -9.50 -9.17 4.76
N LEU A 157 -8.77 -9.77 3.82
CA LEU A 157 -9.33 -10.32 2.59
C LEU A 157 -9.14 -11.84 2.47
N SER A 158 -10.18 -12.53 2.01
CA SER A 158 -10.05 -13.91 1.55
C SER A 158 -9.34 -13.98 0.19
N PHE A 159 -8.89 -15.16 -0.23
CA PHE A 159 -8.30 -15.38 -1.54
C PHE A 159 -9.16 -14.81 -2.68
N SER A 160 -10.46 -15.11 -2.70
CA SER A 160 -11.38 -14.60 -3.71
C SER A 160 -11.56 -13.09 -3.64
N SER A 161 -11.51 -12.50 -2.45
CA SER A 161 -11.55 -11.05 -2.26
C SER A 161 -10.27 -10.37 -2.75
N CYS A 162 -9.10 -11.00 -2.58
CA CYS A 162 -7.84 -10.53 -3.16
C CYS A 162 -7.89 -10.52 -4.71
N LEU A 163 -8.47 -11.56 -5.34
CA LEU A 163 -8.67 -11.56 -6.79
C LEU A 163 -9.58 -10.42 -7.26
N ARG A 164 -10.65 -10.13 -6.52
CA ARG A 164 -11.52 -8.99 -6.80
C ARG A 164 -10.78 -7.66 -6.63
N LEU A 165 -9.94 -7.55 -5.60
CA LEU A 165 -9.10 -6.36 -5.39
C LEU A 165 -8.14 -6.14 -6.56
N LEU A 166 -7.47 -7.18 -7.04
CA LEU A 166 -6.60 -7.10 -8.23
C LEU A 166 -7.34 -6.51 -9.44
N ALA A 167 -8.52 -7.08 -9.77
CA ALA A 167 -9.31 -6.61 -10.90
C ALA A 167 -9.76 -5.14 -10.71
N LEU A 168 -10.05 -4.73 -9.49
CA LEU A 168 -10.43 -3.36 -9.16
C LEU A 168 -9.25 -2.41 -9.30
N LEU A 169 -8.06 -2.77 -8.80
CA LEU A 169 -6.85 -1.97 -8.91
C LEU A 169 -6.39 -1.81 -10.36
N ASP A 170 -6.47 -2.88 -11.16
CA ASP A 170 -6.21 -2.79 -12.60
C ASP A 170 -7.16 -1.79 -13.28
N GLY A 171 -8.44 -1.82 -12.94
CA GLY A 171 -9.43 -0.87 -13.43
C GLY A 171 -9.15 0.59 -13.03
N VAL A 172 -8.73 0.86 -11.79
CA VAL A 172 -8.40 2.22 -11.36
C VAL A 172 -7.13 2.75 -12.03
N VAL A 173 -6.16 1.89 -12.31
CA VAL A 173 -4.96 2.24 -13.08
C VAL A 173 -5.32 2.55 -14.52
N ALA A 174 -6.16 1.73 -15.16
CA ALA A 174 -6.66 1.99 -16.51
C ALA A 174 -7.44 3.32 -16.63
N ALA A 175 -8.10 3.74 -15.54
CA ALA A 175 -8.76 5.04 -15.44
C ALA A 175 -7.78 6.23 -15.22
N GLY A 176 -6.48 5.97 -15.10
CA GLY A 176 -5.43 6.99 -14.94
C GLY A 176 -5.08 7.32 -13.51
N SER A 177 -5.39 6.46 -12.57
CA SER A 177 -4.89 6.50 -11.19
C SER A 177 -3.49 5.89 -11.06
N GLN A 178 -2.86 6.09 -9.93
CA GLN A 178 -1.61 5.44 -9.53
C GLN A 178 -1.85 4.61 -8.28
N VAL A 179 -1.22 3.43 -8.22
CA VAL A 179 -1.30 2.51 -7.08
C VAL A 179 0.08 2.34 -6.46
N LEU A 180 0.15 2.45 -5.14
CA LEU A 180 1.28 2.05 -4.32
C LEU A 180 0.77 1.02 -3.30
N LEU A 181 1.30 -0.19 -3.34
CA LEU A 181 0.84 -1.33 -2.55
C LEU A 181 1.98 -1.92 -1.75
N ALA A 182 1.83 -2.05 -0.43
CA ALA A 182 2.67 -2.91 0.39
C ALA A 182 1.90 -4.20 0.68
N THR A 183 2.54 -5.36 0.51
CA THR A 183 1.86 -6.65 0.65
C THR A 183 2.80 -7.80 1.00
N HIS A 184 2.25 -8.79 1.72
CA HIS A 184 2.84 -10.13 1.93
C HIS A 184 2.12 -11.20 1.10
N SER A 185 1.22 -10.79 0.20
CA SER A 185 0.46 -11.73 -0.63
C SER A 185 1.13 -11.92 -1.99
N PRO A 186 1.59 -13.12 -2.34
CA PRO A 186 2.12 -13.40 -3.67
C PRO A 186 1.08 -13.14 -4.76
N LEU A 187 -0.21 -13.24 -4.40
CA LEU A 187 -1.32 -12.95 -5.29
C LEU A 187 -1.43 -11.46 -5.60
N LEU A 188 -1.38 -10.58 -4.59
CA LEU A 188 -1.46 -9.14 -4.79
C LEU A 188 -0.18 -8.58 -5.43
N ALA A 189 0.97 -9.18 -5.17
CA ALA A 189 2.23 -8.82 -5.82
C ALA A 189 2.21 -9.10 -7.34
N ALA A 190 1.30 -9.94 -7.83
CA ALA A 190 1.12 -10.25 -9.26
C ALA A 190 0.29 -9.21 -10.04
N LEU A 191 0.06 -8.01 -9.48
CA LEU A 191 -0.72 -6.97 -10.15
C LEU A 191 -0.10 -6.61 -11.51
N PRO A 192 -0.86 -6.65 -12.61
CA PRO A 192 -0.31 -6.48 -13.96
C PRO A 192 0.43 -5.15 -14.15
N GLY A 193 1.59 -5.20 -14.79
CA GLY A 193 2.40 -4.01 -15.10
C GLY A 193 3.06 -3.35 -13.88
N ALA A 194 3.08 -4.01 -12.74
CA ALA A 194 3.69 -3.49 -11.53
C ALA A 194 5.22 -3.42 -11.63
N LEU A 195 5.78 -2.31 -11.16
CA LEU A 195 7.15 -2.25 -10.70
C LEU A 195 7.17 -2.82 -9.28
N VAL A 196 7.73 -4.00 -9.12
CA VAL A 196 7.81 -4.66 -7.82
C VAL A 196 9.18 -4.42 -7.22
N TYR A 197 9.22 -3.98 -5.98
CA TYR A 197 10.43 -3.91 -5.17
C TYR A 197 10.37 -4.98 -4.08
N GLU A 198 11.43 -5.77 -3.97
CA GLU A 198 11.66 -6.64 -2.83
C GLU A 198 12.51 -5.90 -1.80
N LEU A 199 12.05 -5.89 -0.57
CA LEU A 199 12.69 -5.22 0.57
C LEU A 199 13.27 -6.26 1.52
N ASP A 200 14.53 -6.05 1.88
CA ASP A 200 15.29 -6.90 2.80
C ASP A 200 16.16 -6.06 3.77
N ASP A 201 17.13 -6.70 4.42
CA ASP A 201 18.06 -6.06 5.34
C ASP A 201 19.08 -5.15 4.64
N ASP A 202 19.24 -5.24 3.32
CA ASP A 202 20.14 -4.42 2.52
C ASP A 202 19.43 -3.20 1.90
N GLY A 203 18.07 -3.19 1.91
CA GLY A 203 17.28 -2.09 1.38
C GLY A 203 16.13 -2.54 0.48
N PHE A 204 16.08 -2.05 -0.78
CA PHE A 204 15.08 -2.47 -1.76
C PHE A 204 15.68 -2.60 -3.16
N ALA A 205 15.25 -3.60 -3.91
CA ALA A 205 15.66 -3.79 -5.30
C ALA A 205 14.45 -4.15 -6.18
N PRO A 206 14.41 -3.69 -7.45
CA PRO A 206 13.44 -4.18 -8.41
C PRO A 206 13.59 -5.69 -8.59
N CYS A 207 12.46 -6.40 -8.51
CA CYS A 207 12.43 -7.85 -8.66
C CYS A 207 11.26 -8.27 -9.56
N GLU A 208 11.50 -9.24 -10.44
CA GLU A 208 10.44 -9.89 -11.20
C GLU A 208 9.59 -10.75 -10.26
N TRP A 209 8.28 -10.73 -10.45
CA TRP A 209 7.33 -11.42 -9.57
C TRP A 209 7.69 -12.90 -9.33
N GLU A 210 8.07 -13.61 -10.38
CA GLU A 210 8.44 -15.03 -10.31
C GLU A 210 9.70 -15.29 -9.48
N ARG A 211 10.52 -14.28 -9.26
CA ARG A 211 11.80 -14.36 -8.54
C ARG A 211 11.73 -13.89 -7.11
N LEU A 212 10.62 -13.27 -6.70
CA LEU A 212 10.41 -12.86 -5.31
C LEU A 212 10.57 -14.06 -4.37
N ASP A 213 11.31 -13.89 -3.30
CA ASP A 213 11.47 -14.93 -2.27
C ASP A 213 10.11 -15.39 -1.74
N LEU A 214 9.20 -14.43 -1.49
CA LEU A 214 7.81 -14.70 -1.13
C LEU A 214 7.15 -15.71 -2.09
N VAL A 215 7.31 -15.53 -3.40
CA VAL A 215 6.67 -16.39 -4.41
C VAL A 215 7.35 -17.76 -4.46
N GLN A 216 8.67 -17.80 -4.34
CA GLN A 216 9.42 -19.05 -4.34
C GLN A 216 9.09 -19.91 -3.11
N ASP A 217 8.99 -19.29 -1.95
CA ASP A 217 8.64 -19.97 -0.69
C ASP A 217 7.23 -20.55 -0.73
N TRP A 218 6.26 -19.77 -1.23
CA TRP A 218 4.91 -20.27 -1.41
C TRP A 218 4.83 -21.42 -2.40
N ARG A 219 5.53 -21.35 -3.52
CA ARG A 219 5.63 -22.46 -4.50
C ARG A 219 6.23 -23.70 -3.87
N ALA A 220 7.38 -23.55 -3.19
CA ALA A 220 8.05 -24.67 -2.55
C ALA A 220 7.17 -25.34 -1.49
N PHE A 221 6.43 -24.55 -0.69
CA PHE A 221 5.52 -25.07 0.31
C PHE A 221 4.31 -25.80 -0.31
N LEU A 222 3.69 -25.22 -1.33
CA LEU A 222 2.51 -25.80 -1.99
C LEU A 222 2.84 -27.06 -2.78
N ASP A 223 4.04 -27.14 -3.36
CA ASP A 223 4.51 -28.33 -4.09
C ASP A 223 4.79 -29.51 -3.16
N ASP A 224 5.45 -29.27 -2.03
CA ASP A 224 5.76 -30.30 -1.03
C ASP A 224 5.79 -29.71 0.40
N PRO A 225 4.65 -29.61 1.09
CA PRO A 225 4.58 -29.10 2.46
C PRO A 225 5.46 -29.90 3.44
N GLN A 226 5.57 -31.22 3.25
CA GLN A 226 6.33 -32.11 4.15
C GLN A 226 7.83 -31.81 4.11
N ARG A 227 8.33 -31.32 2.97
CA ARG A 227 9.74 -30.93 2.83
C ARG A 227 10.15 -29.86 3.85
N LEU A 228 9.28 -28.91 4.15
CA LEU A 228 9.55 -27.85 5.12
C LEU A 228 9.11 -28.26 6.54
N LEU A 229 7.93 -28.86 6.69
CA LEU A 229 7.34 -29.18 7.99
C LEU A 229 8.18 -30.19 8.79
N ARG A 230 8.84 -31.17 8.13
CA ARG A 230 9.72 -32.15 8.79
C ARG A 230 10.89 -31.54 9.56
N HIS A 231 11.27 -30.28 9.26
CA HIS A 231 12.34 -29.57 9.95
C HIS A 231 11.82 -28.69 11.10
N LEU A 232 10.53 -28.47 11.16
CA LEU A 232 9.89 -27.58 12.12
C LEU A 232 9.08 -28.34 13.18
N LEU A 233 8.54 -29.49 12.82
CA LEU A 233 7.69 -30.27 13.71
C LEU A 233 8.49 -31.47 14.28
N PRO A 234 8.42 -31.73 15.60
CA PRO A 234 8.94 -32.96 16.17
C PRO A 234 8.12 -34.15 15.65
N ASP A 235 8.77 -35.33 15.57
CA ASP A 235 8.13 -36.61 15.24
C ASP A 235 7.05 -37.03 16.27
#